data_8d16253842208b30ab04719d219e4cbf
#
_entry.id   8d16253842208b30ab04719d219e4cbf
#
_cell.length_a   1.000
_cell.length_b   1.000
_cell.length_c   1.000
_cell.angle_alpha   90.00
_cell.angle_beta   90.00
_cell.angle_gamma   90.00
#
_symmetry.space_group_name_H-M   'P 1'
#
loop_
_entity.id
_entity.type
_entity.pdbx_description
1 polymer ?
#
loop_
_entity_poly.entity_id
_entity_poly.type
_entity_poly.pdbx_seq_one_letter_code
_entity_poly.pdbx_strand_id
1 'polypeptide(L)'
;MSLSISRIGSFHIPGRTVTVAGIEPRDAILTPGGPMRTIDQNGEHEIEQMYVQYVQLAQPRARYPLLMWHGGGMTGVTWEDTPDGRPGWQMAFLRAGHDVYVSDAVERGRASWSCLPDIYGGPPFGRTKQECWEGFRVGPDRSWDANADRRHAFEGQRFPVDAFDSFVHQTVPRWTVNDAPTQTAYDQLIARVGPAVVMAHSQAGNFAFTAALHAPNKVRAVIGVEPSGTPTPDEVDVTRVRDIPHLVLWGDYVDASPRWTGYKARIDAYGDALRAAGGSLDVIDLPSRGIHGNSHFPMMDDNSDEIAALIQNWIEEKGLMT
;
A
#
# COMPACT_ATOMS: atom_id res chain seq x y z
N MET A 1 17.97 -19.11 -5.45
CA MET A 1 18.82 -18.92 -4.25
C MET A 1 17.97 -19.18 -3.01
N SER A 2 18.50 -19.91 -2.01
CA SER A 2 17.87 -20.03 -0.69
C SER A 2 18.13 -18.76 0.12
N LEU A 3 17.14 -18.32 0.91
CA LEU A 3 17.28 -17.22 1.85
C LEU A 3 17.63 -17.76 3.24
N SER A 4 18.60 -17.13 3.91
CA SER A 4 18.86 -17.39 5.32
C SER A 4 18.11 -16.34 6.15
N ILE A 5 17.08 -16.79 6.86
CA ILE A 5 16.21 -15.93 7.65
C ILE A 5 16.59 -16.07 9.12
N SER A 6 16.76 -14.94 9.81
CA SER A 6 17.01 -14.89 11.26
C SER A 6 15.69 -14.89 12.04
N ARG A 7 14.66 -14.21 11.53
CA ARG A 7 13.41 -14.06 12.23
C ARG A 7 12.24 -13.80 11.29
N ILE A 8 11.11 -14.45 11.55
CA ILE A 8 9.79 -14.12 11.01
C ILE A 8 8.87 -13.83 12.19
N GLY A 9 8.07 -12.80 12.10
CA GLY A 9 7.12 -12.46 13.14
C GLY A 9 6.15 -11.38 12.75
N SER A 10 5.35 -10.97 13.72
CA SER A 10 4.40 -9.88 13.54
C SER A 10 4.17 -9.13 14.85
N PHE A 11 3.60 -7.93 14.74
CA PHE A 11 3.14 -7.15 15.86
C PHE A 11 1.99 -6.23 15.43
N HIS A 12 1.27 -5.70 16.40
CA HIS A 12 0.33 -4.61 16.16
C HIS A 12 0.93 -3.28 16.60
N ILE A 13 0.64 -2.23 15.85
CA ILE A 13 0.72 -0.86 16.30
C ILE A 13 -0.59 -0.59 17.03
N PRO A 14 -0.55 -0.12 18.27
CA PRO A 14 -1.77 0.14 19.03
C PRO A 14 -2.58 1.28 18.38
N GLY A 15 -3.88 1.16 18.48
CA GLY A 15 -4.81 2.25 18.16
C GLY A 15 -5.23 2.98 19.43
N ARG A 16 -6.51 2.98 19.71
CA ARG A 16 -7.10 3.59 20.93
C ARG A 16 -8.23 2.76 21.48
N THR A 17 -8.50 2.91 22.78
CA THR A 17 -9.68 2.35 23.42
C THR A 17 -10.87 3.31 23.29
N VAL A 18 -12.03 2.77 22.95
CA VAL A 18 -13.32 3.49 22.97
C VAL A 18 -14.31 2.76 23.87
N THR A 19 -15.14 3.53 24.57
CA THR A 19 -16.27 2.96 25.30
C THR A 19 -17.54 3.11 24.45
N VAL A 20 -18.17 1.98 24.15
CA VAL A 20 -19.44 1.92 23.42
C VAL A 20 -20.56 1.66 24.42
N ALA A 21 -21.68 2.35 24.26
CA ALA A 21 -22.85 2.19 25.15
C ALA A 21 -24.14 2.37 24.34
N GLY A 22 -25.23 1.76 24.82
CA GLY A 22 -26.56 1.91 24.24
C GLY A 22 -26.85 0.97 23.08
N ILE A 23 -25.97 -0.03 22.84
CA ILE A 23 -26.24 -1.11 21.88
C ILE A 23 -27.18 -2.12 22.56
N GLU A 24 -28.29 -2.44 21.92
CA GLU A 24 -29.21 -3.49 22.39
C GLU A 24 -28.52 -4.87 22.32
N PRO A 25 -28.41 -5.59 23.44
CA PRO A 25 -27.89 -6.96 23.42
C PRO A 25 -28.74 -7.87 22.51
N ARG A 26 -28.10 -8.80 21.82
CA ARG A 26 -28.77 -9.73 20.91
C ARG A 26 -28.37 -11.17 21.14
N ASP A 27 -29.31 -12.08 20.94
CA ASP A 27 -29.07 -13.51 21.02
C ASP A 27 -28.42 -14.03 19.74
N ALA A 28 -27.37 -14.84 19.89
CA ALA A 28 -26.68 -15.49 18.77
C ALA A 28 -26.09 -16.85 19.19
N ILE A 29 -25.99 -17.76 18.20
CA ILE A 29 -25.19 -18.98 18.30
C ILE A 29 -23.85 -18.71 17.67
N LEU A 30 -22.79 -18.62 18.48
CA LEU A 30 -21.44 -18.27 18.02
C LEU A 30 -20.65 -19.45 17.42
N THR A 31 -21.07 -20.66 17.74
CA THR A 31 -20.42 -21.91 17.25
C THR A 31 -21.50 -22.83 16.71
N PRO A 32 -21.34 -23.41 15.51
CA PRO A 32 -22.30 -24.39 14.99
C PRO A 32 -22.63 -25.49 15.99
N GLY A 33 -23.93 -25.69 16.30
CA GLY A 33 -24.39 -26.65 17.31
C GLY A 33 -24.19 -26.23 18.77
N GLY A 34 -23.69 -25.04 19.03
CA GLY A 34 -23.51 -24.47 20.37
C GLY A 34 -24.82 -23.91 20.95
N PRO A 35 -24.80 -23.53 22.23
CA PRO A 35 -25.95 -22.91 22.87
C PRO A 35 -26.18 -21.47 22.39
N MET A 36 -27.45 -21.03 22.47
CA MET A 36 -27.84 -19.62 22.34
C MET A 36 -27.16 -18.82 23.47
N ARG A 37 -26.59 -17.66 23.12
CA ARG A 37 -25.97 -16.75 24.08
C ARG A 37 -26.44 -15.32 23.80
N THR A 38 -26.72 -14.59 24.85
CA THR A 38 -26.93 -13.14 24.76
C THR A 38 -25.57 -12.44 24.62
N ILE A 39 -25.38 -11.70 23.56
CA ILE A 39 -24.16 -10.95 23.24
C ILE A 39 -24.41 -9.49 23.52
N ASP A 40 -23.71 -8.94 24.50
CA ASP A 40 -23.67 -7.52 24.82
C ASP A 40 -22.35 -6.95 24.24
N GLN A 41 -22.47 -5.93 23.38
CA GLN A 41 -21.35 -5.24 22.78
C GLN A 41 -21.04 -3.88 23.46
N ASN A 42 -21.74 -3.56 24.55
CA ASN A 42 -21.40 -2.38 25.36
C ASN A 42 -20.13 -2.64 26.17
N GLY A 43 -19.27 -1.63 26.26
CA GLY A 43 -18.01 -1.73 26.98
C GLY A 43 -16.84 -1.09 26.24
N GLU A 44 -15.64 -1.44 26.67
CA GLU A 44 -14.40 -0.93 26.07
C GLU A 44 -13.96 -1.80 24.88
N HIS A 45 -13.64 -1.14 23.77
CA HIS A 45 -13.14 -1.77 22.55
C HIS A 45 -11.82 -1.14 22.13
N GLU A 46 -10.87 -1.98 21.73
CA GLU A 46 -9.67 -1.53 21.03
C GLU A 46 -9.98 -1.40 19.54
N ILE A 47 -9.66 -0.21 18.97
CA ILE A 47 -9.90 0.12 17.57
C ILE A 47 -8.66 0.79 16.95
N GLU A 48 -8.63 0.89 15.62
CA GLU A 48 -7.59 1.61 14.87
C GLU A 48 -6.19 0.99 15.01
N GLN A 49 -6.08 -0.29 15.37
CA GLN A 49 -4.80 -0.99 15.35
C GLN A 49 -4.35 -1.22 13.90
N MET A 50 -3.03 -1.18 13.67
CA MET A 50 -2.40 -1.64 12.44
C MET A 50 -1.70 -2.98 12.71
N TYR A 51 -1.71 -3.89 11.73
CA TYR A 51 -0.93 -5.12 11.78
C TYR A 51 0.35 -4.98 10.96
N VAL A 52 1.44 -5.56 11.42
CA VAL A 52 2.73 -5.56 10.72
C VAL A 52 3.36 -6.93 10.80
N GLN A 53 3.62 -7.53 9.64
CA GLN A 53 4.44 -8.73 9.49
C GLN A 53 5.86 -8.33 9.13
N TYR A 54 6.86 -9.07 9.60
CA TYR A 54 8.25 -8.85 9.20
C TYR A 54 9.00 -10.15 8.94
N VAL A 55 9.95 -10.06 8.02
CA VAL A 55 10.96 -11.08 7.75
C VAL A 55 12.33 -10.40 7.83
N GLN A 56 13.17 -10.86 8.72
CA GLN A 56 14.53 -10.37 8.91
C GLN A 56 15.53 -11.43 8.43
N LEU A 57 16.49 -11.00 7.64
CA LEU A 57 17.55 -11.83 7.11
C LEU A 57 18.63 -12.09 8.17
N ALA A 58 19.33 -13.23 8.07
CA ALA A 58 20.48 -13.47 8.91
C ALA A 58 21.66 -12.53 8.59
N GLN A 59 21.75 -12.10 7.35
CA GLN A 59 22.77 -11.17 6.85
C GLN A 59 22.14 -10.21 5.84
N PRO A 60 21.46 -9.14 6.29
CA PRO A 60 20.91 -8.13 5.41
C PRO A 60 22.05 -7.36 4.73
N ARG A 61 21.84 -6.97 3.46
CA ARG A 61 22.74 -6.11 2.70
C ARG A 61 22.27 -4.66 2.65
N ALA A 62 20.98 -4.45 2.89
CA ALA A 62 20.42 -3.10 3.00
C ALA A 62 20.79 -2.49 4.36
N ARG A 63 21.13 -1.18 4.36
CA ARG A 63 21.45 -0.43 5.59
C ARG A 63 20.21 -0.23 6.47
N TYR A 64 19.03 -0.23 5.86
CA TYR A 64 17.77 0.06 6.51
C TYR A 64 16.71 -0.93 6.08
N PRO A 65 15.77 -1.31 6.96
CA PRO A 65 14.64 -2.13 6.59
C PRO A 65 13.75 -1.43 5.55
N LEU A 66 13.05 -2.22 4.75
CA LEU A 66 12.06 -1.77 3.79
C LEU A 66 10.66 -1.96 4.36
N LEU A 67 9.93 -0.87 4.53
CA LEU A 67 8.52 -0.86 4.92
C LEU A 67 7.66 -0.82 3.66
N MET A 68 6.74 -1.77 3.49
CA MET A 68 5.88 -1.89 2.32
C MET A 68 4.42 -1.62 2.71
N TRP A 69 3.85 -0.53 2.17
CA TRP A 69 2.52 0.00 2.49
C TRP A 69 1.59 -0.13 1.29
N HIS A 70 0.45 -0.82 1.48
CA HIS A 70 -0.50 -1.16 0.41
C HIS A 70 -1.45 -0.01 0.05
N GLY A 71 -2.06 -0.09 -1.14
CA GLY A 71 -3.05 0.85 -1.65
C GLY A 71 -4.44 0.76 -1.02
N GLY A 72 -5.32 1.66 -1.42
CA GLY A 72 -6.70 1.75 -0.93
C GLY A 72 -7.56 0.54 -1.32
N GLY A 73 -8.24 -0.06 -0.34
CA GLY A 73 -9.07 -1.25 -0.55
C GLY A 73 -8.27 -2.55 -0.74
N MET A 74 -6.98 -2.53 -0.36
CA MET A 74 -6.06 -3.67 -0.38
C MET A 74 -5.51 -3.93 1.02
N THR A 75 -4.66 -4.95 1.13
CA THR A 75 -3.91 -5.35 2.32
C THR A 75 -2.45 -5.59 1.97
N GLY A 76 -1.64 -6.01 2.92
CA GLY A 76 -0.25 -6.42 2.71
C GLY A 76 -0.05 -7.55 1.70
N VAL A 77 -1.10 -8.33 1.42
CA VAL A 77 -1.10 -9.37 0.37
C VAL A 77 -0.65 -8.83 -0.99
N THR A 78 -0.87 -7.54 -1.26
CA THR A 78 -0.37 -6.85 -2.46
C THR A 78 1.12 -7.11 -2.74
N TRP A 79 1.92 -7.36 -1.71
CA TRP A 79 3.37 -7.52 -1.79
C TRP A 79 3.85 -8.97 -1.72
N GLU A 80 2.97 -9.90 -1.28
CA GLU A 80 3.34 -11.30 -0.96
C GLU A 80 3.49 -12.15 -2.21
N ASP A 81 2.39 -12.36 -2.96
CA ASP A 81 2.37 -13.12 -4.20
C ASP A 81 1.56 -12.40 -5.28
N THR A 82 1.84 -12.71 -6.54
CA THR A 82 1.04 -12.24 -7.67
C THR A 82 -0.23 -13.10 -7.84
N PRO A 83 -1.30 -12.59 -8.47
CA PRO A 83 -2.55 -13.33 -8.61
C PRO A 83 -2.44 -14.59 -9.48
N ASP A 84 -1.40 -14.71 -10.29
CA ASP A 84 -1.06 -15.88 -11.12
C ASP A 84 -0.04 -16.82 -10.45
N GLY A 85 0.28 -16.58 -9.15
CA GLY A 85 1.05 -17.50 -8.31
C GLY A 85 2.57 -17.36 -8.41
N ARG A 86 3.08 -16.27 -9.01
CA ARG A 86 4.52 -15.93 -8.94
C ARG A 86 4.84 -15.25 -7.61
N PRO A 87 6.08 -15.36 -7.09
CA PRO A 87 6.51 -14.61 -5.91
C PRO A 87 6.37 -13.10 -6.13
N GLY A 88 5.83 -12.38 -5.15
CA GLY A 88 5.70 -10.92 -5.20
C GLY A 88 6.95 -10.17 -4.74
N TRP A 89 6.82 -8.85 -4.62
CA TRP A 89 7.95 -7.97 -4.28
C TRP A 89 8.50 -8.17 -2.87
N GLN A 90 7.73 -8.68 -1.92
CA GLN A 90 8.27 -9.09 -0.63
C GLN A 90 9.45 -10.06 -0.82
N MET A 91 9.26 -11.10 -1.64
CA MET A 91 10.31 -12.05 -1.93
C MET A 91 11.44 -11.46 -2.77
N ALA A 92 11.12 -10.58 -3.74
CA ALA A 92 12.12 -9.93 -4.58
C ALA A 92 13.09 -9.07 -3.73
N PHE A 93 12.57 -8.26 -2.81
CA PHE A 93 13.41 -7.41 -1.95
C PHE A 93 14.11 -8.18 -0.82
N LEU A 94 13.54 -9.28 -0.32
CA LEU A 94 14.27 -10.21 0.55
C LEU A 94 15.50 -10.79 -0.17
N ARG A 95 15.35 -11.21 -1.44
CA ARG A 95 16.47 -11.70 -2.27
C ARG A 95 17.49 -10.60 -2.58
N ALA A 96 17.05 -9.36 -2.69
CA ALA A 96 17.92 -8.20 -2.83
C ALA A 96 18.66 -7.83 -1.53
N GLY A 97 18.31 -8.45 -0.40
CA GLY A 97 19.03 -8.30 0.87
C GLY A 97 18.41 -7.33 1.86
N HIS A 98 17.13 -7.01 1.72
CA HIS A 98 16.41 -6.17 2.67
C HIS A 98 15.73 -7.00 3.76
N ASP A 99 15.75 -6.51 4.99
CA ASP A 99 14.72 -6.85 5.97
C ASP A 99 13.42 -6.19 5.52
N VAL A 100 12.33 -6.96 5.46
CA VAL A 100 11.05 -6.47 4.91
C VAL A 100 9.97 -6.48 5.97
N TYR A 101 9.22 -5.38 6.04
CA TYR A 101 8.05 -5.21 6.89
C TYR A 101 6.84 -4.89 6.03
N VAL A 102 5.84 -5.75 6.05
CA VAL A 102 4.58 -5.60 5.30
C VAL A 102 3.47 -5.28 6.29
N SER A 103 2.77 -4.17 6.08
CA SER A 103 1.68 -3.75 6.96
C SER A 103 0.31 -3.99 6.34
N ASP A 104 -0.68 -4.29 7.20
CA ASP A 104 -2.08 -4.08 6.93
C ASP A 104 -2.49 -2.82 7.69
N ALA A 105 -2.90 -1.79 6.96
CA ALA A 105 -3.28 -0.50 7.52
C ALA A 105 -4.49 -0.61 8.45
N VAL A 106 -4.77 0.46 9.18
CA VAL A 106 -5.95 0.55 10.05
C VAL A 106 -7.21 0.12 9.31
N GLU A 107 -7.99 -0.77 9.92
CA GLU A 107 -9.21 -1.37 9.37
C GLU A 107 -8.99 -2.10 8.03
N ARG A 108 -7.85 -2.79 7.88
CA ARG A 108 -7.52 -3.62 6.71
C ARG A 108 -7.00 -4.99 7.15
N GLY A 109 -7.38 -6.02 6.42
CA GLY A 109 -6.81 -7.37 6.53
C GLY A 109 -6.74 -7.90 7.95
N ARG A 110 -5.52 -8.05 8.47
CA ARG A 110 -5.22 -8.57 9.82
C ARG A 110 -5.20 -7.49 10.92
N ALA A 111 -5.45 -6.24 10.56
CA ALA A 111 -5.58 -5.13 11.51
C ALA A 111 -6.95 -5.14 12.22
N SER A 112 -7.33 -4.06 12.88
CA SER A 112 -8.65 -3.89 13.48
C SER A 112 -9.78 -3.98 12.45
N TRP A 113 -10.99 -4.24 12.95
CA TRP A 113 -12.23 -4.20 12.17
C TRP A 113 -13.36 -3.63 13.02
N SER A 114 -13.46 -2.31 13.03
CA SER A 114 -14.38 -1.57 13.93
C SER A 114 -15.70 -1.29 13.24
N CYS A 115 -16.56 -2.30 13.13
CA CYS A 115 -17.85 -2.22 12.44
C CYS A 115 -19.01 -1.73 13.33
N LEU A 116 -18.75 -1.27 14.55
CA LEU A 116 -19.80 -0.71 15.43
C LEU A 116 -20.27 0.66 14.90
N PRO A 117 -21.59 0.94 14.93
CA PRO A 117 -22.21 2.07 14.21
C PRO A 117 -21.61 3.43 14.51
N ASP A 118 -21.22 3.66 15.76
CA ASP A 118 -20.82 4.99 16.25
C ASP A 118 -19.34 5.31 16.03
N ILE A 119 -18.55 4.36 15.49
CA ILE A 119 -17.10 4.56 15.33
C ILE A 119 -16.79 5.34 14.05
N TYR A 120 -17.36 4.93 12.91
CA TYR A 120 -17.08 5.54 11.61
C TYR A 120 -18.32 6.08 10.87
N GLY A 121 -19.45 6.15 11.52
CA GLY A 121 -20.67 6.79 10.97
C GLY A 121 -21.31 6.03 9.80
N GLY A 122 -20.96 4.76 9.58
CA GLY A 122 -21.57 3.94 8.54
C GLY A 122 -20.70 2.76 8.08
N PRO A 123 -21.22 1.93 7.17
CA PRO A 123 -20.47 0.79 6.65
C PRO A 123 -19.31 1.23 5.74
N PRO A 124 -18.27 0.40 5.61
CA PRO A 124 -17.20 0.66 4.66
C PRO A 124 -17.65 0.46 3.21
N PHE A 125 -16.92 1.06 2.27
CA PHE A 125 -17.14 0.89 0.84
C PHE A 125 -16.35 -0.33 0.32
N GLY A 126 -17.06 -1.26 -0.36
CA GLY A 126 -16.45 -2.32 -1.16
C GLY A 126 -16.12 -1.85 -2.58
N ARG A 127 -15.30 -2.61 -3.29
CA ARG A 127 -15.05 -2.42 -4.73
C ARG A 127 -15.78 -3.47 -5.54
N THR A 128 -16.32 -3.06 -6.68
CA THR A 128 -16.82 -4.01 -7.68
C THR A 128 -15.68 -4.52 -8.56
N LYS A 129 -15.86 -5.69 -9.17
CA LYS A 129 -14.92 -6.21 -10.18
C LYS A 129 -14.71 -5.22 -11.33
N GLN A 130 -15.78 -4.58 -11.78
CA GLN A 130 -15.75 -3.55 -12.81
C GLN A 130 -14.84 -2.37 -12.39
N GLU A 131 -15.03 -1.85 -11.17
CA GLU A 131 -14.18 -0.76 -10.67
C GLU A 131 -12.70 -1.18 -10.56
N CYS A 132 -12.43 -2.45 -10.20
CA CYS A 132 -11.07 -2.96 -10.18
C CYS A 132 -10.48 -3.05 -11.58
N TRP A 133 -11.25 -3.52 -12.56
CA TRP A 133 -10.81 -3.66 -13.94
C TRP A 133 -10.45 -2.31 -14.57
N GLU A 134 -11.39 -1.40 -14.54
CA GLU A 134 -11.28 -0.08 -15.17
C GLU A 134 -10.38 0.85 -14.35
N GLY A 135 -10.64 0.90 -13.04
CA GLY A 135 -9.96 1.82 -12.13
C GLY A 135 -8.48 1.51 -11.91
N PHE A 136 -8.08 0.25 -12.06
CA PHE A 136 -6.67 -0.15 -11.96
C PHE A 136 -5.97 -0.29 -13.31
N ARG A 137 -6.61 0.19 -14.38
CA ARG A 137 -6.05 0.23 -15.73
C ARG A 137 -5.68 -1.16 -16.27
N VAL A 138 -6.49 -2.18 -15.96
CA VAL A 138 -6.41 -3.49 -16.62
C VAL A 138 -7.06 -3.40 -17.98
N GLY A 139 -8.20 -2.73 -18.09
CA GLY A 139 -8.88 -2.44 -19.35
C GLY A 139 -9.50 -1.03 -19.36
N PRO A 140 -9.88 -0.53 -20.53
CA PRO A 140 -10.51 0.77 -20.69
C PRO A 140 -11.90 0.81 -20.03
N ASP A 141 -12.45 2.02 -19.87
CA ASP A 141 -13.80 2.21 -19.34
C ASP A 141 -14.83 1.43 -20.17
N ARG A 142 -15.76 0.75 -19.49
CA ARG A 142 -16.84 -0.07 -20.07
C ARG A 142 -16.36 -1.32 -20.81
N SER A 143 -15.15 -1.78 -20.56
CA SER A 143 -14.60 -3.00 -21.14
C SER A 143 -14.71 -4.23 -20.24
N TRP A 144 -15.24 -4.06 -19.03
CA TRP A 144 -15.53 -5.15 -18.12
C TRP A 144 -16.76 -5.94 -18.57
N ASP A 145 -16.70 -7.28 -18.53
CA ASP A 145 -17.84 -8.20 -18.66
C ASP A 145 -17.73 -9.30 -17.61
N ALA A 146 -18.88 -9.78 -17.09
CA ALA A 146 -18.90 -10.91 -16.17
C ALA A 146 -18.41 -12.21 -16.84
N ASN A 147 -18.61 -12.36 -18.14
CA ASN A 147 -17.99 -13.40 -18.94
C ASN A 147 -16.55 -12.97 -19.31
N ALA A 148 -15.56 -13.75 -18.86
CA ALA A 148 -14.15 -13.46 -19.08
C ALA A 148 -13.79 -13.33 -20.58
N ASP A 149 -14.40 -14.13 -21.46
CA ASP A 149 -14.16 -14.11 -22.90
C ASP A 149 -14.59 -12.80 -23.60
N ARG A 150 -15.38 -11.96 -22.91
CA ARG A 150 -15.87 -10.67 -23.41
C ARG A 150 -15.16 -9.48 -22.80
N ARG A 151 -14.23 -9.71 -21.88
CA ARG A 151 -13.42 -8.64 -21.28
C ARG A 151 -12.41 -8.15 -22.29
N HIS A 152 -12.25 -6.85 -22.37
CA HIS A 152 -11.24 -6.23 -23.24
C HIS A 152 -10.21 -5.49 -22.38
N ALA A 153 -9.04 -6.09 -22.22
CA ALA A 153 -7.88 -5.43 -21.60
C ALA A 153 -7.31 -4.35 -22.54
N PHE A 154 -6.49 -3.46 -22.00
CA PHE A 154 -5.68 -2.58 -22.84
C PHE A 154 -4.76 -3.40 -23.74
N GLU A 155 -4.47 -2.90 -24.94
CA GLU A 155 -3.50 -3.55 -25.84
C GLU A 155 -2.11 -3.54 -25.19
N GLY A 156 -1.44 -4.69 -25.23
CA GLY A 156 -0.13 -4.88 -24.60
C GLY A 156 -0.15 -4.97 -23.07
N GLN A 157 -1.34 -5.15 -22.45
CA GLN A 157 -1.49 -5.28 -21.00
C GLN A 157 -0.58 -6.36 -20.40
N ARG A 158 0.18 -6.01 -19.36
CA ARG A 158 1.07 -6.92 -18.65
C ARG A 158 0.49 -7.50 -17.37
N PHE A 159 -0.63 -6.96 -16.90
CA PHE A 159 -1.35 -7.59 -15.79
C PHE A 159 -1.81 -9.00 -16.22
N PRO A 160 -1.67 -10.03 -15.38
CA PRO A 160 -2.12 -11.39 -15.71
C PRO A 160 -3.65 -11.45 -15.77
N VAL A 161 -4.22 -11.10 -16.92
CA VAL A 161 -5.67 -10.92 -17.16
C VAL A 161 -6.46 -12.18 -16.79
N ASP A 162 -5.92 -13.36 -17.11
CA ASP A 162 -6.56 -14.64 -16.80
C ASP A 162 -6.68 -14.90 -15.28
N ALA A 163 -5.81 -14.26 -14.48
CA ALA A 163 -5.83 -14.32 -13.03
C ALA A 163 -6.60 -13.15 -12.37
N PHE A 164 -7.30 -12.33 -13.15
CA PHE A 164 -8.01 -11.15 -12.61
C PHE A 164 -9.04 -11.52 -11.53
N ASP A 165 -9.79 -12.59 -11.69
CA ASP A 165 -10.77 -13.02 -10.68
C ASP A 165 -10.06 -13.43 -9.36
N SER A 166 -8.87 -14.03 -9.42
CA SER A 166 -8.03 -14.31 -8.25
C SER A 166 -7.51 -13.02 -7.60
N PHE A 167 -7.12 -12.03 -8.40
CA PHE A 167 -6.71 -10.72 -7.90
C PHE A 167 -7.83 -10.04 -7.09
N VAL A 168 -9.06 -10.07 -7.58
CA VAL A 168 -10.18 -9.40 -6.89
C VAL A 168 -10.44 -9.97 -5.49
N HIS A 169 -10.08 -11.23 -5.23
CA HIS A 169 -10.18 -11.82 -3.89
C HIS A 169 -9.29 -11.11 -2.84
N GLN A 170 -8.29 -10.33 -3.27
CA GLN A 170 -7.43 -9.55 -2.38
C GLN A 170 -8.08 -8.23 -1.94
N THR A 171 -9.17 -7.82 -2.57
CA THR A 171 -9.81 -6.55 -2.23
C THR A 171 -10.57 -6.66 -0.92
N VAL A 172 -10.49 -5.60 -0.12
CA VAL A 172 -11.20 -5.47 1.15
C VAL A 172 -11.98 -4.16 1.19
N PRO A 173 -13.12 -4.13 1.90
CA PRO A 173 -13.84 -2.89 2.13
C PRO A 173 -12.95 -1.87 2.90
N ARG A 174 -13.24 -0.58 2.75
CA ARG A 174 -12.55 0.49 3.44
C ARG A 174 -13.49 1.60 3.87
N TRP A 175 -13.22 2.20 5.00
CA TRP A 175 -13.76 3.52 5.33
C TRP A 175 -12.94 4.60 4.62
N THR A 176 -13.55 5.75 4.39
CA THR A 176 -12.89 6.92 3.78
C THR A 176 -12.64 8.04 4.79
N VAL A 177 -12.96 7.78 6.05
CA VAL A 177 -12.87 8.75 7.17
C VAL A 177 -11.79 8.38 8.19
N ASN A 178 -11.00 7.33 7.93
CA ASN A 178 -9.96 6.83 8.83
C ASN A 178 -8.52 7.17 8.38
N ASP A 179 -8.34 8.20 7.56
CA ASP A 179 -7.01 8.60 7.10
C ASP A 179 -6.12 9.12 8.25
N ALA A 180 -6.68 9.89 9.19
CA ALA A 180 -5.93 10.42 10.33
C ALA A 180 -5.40 9.30 11.27
N PRO A 181 -6.21 8.33 11.75
CA PRO A 181 -5.69 7.20 12.52
C PRO A 181 -4.73 6.32 11.71
N THR A 182 -4.93 6.17 10.40
CA THR A 182 -4.00 5.46 9.52
C THR A 182 -2.64 6.14 9.47
N GLN A 183 -2.59 7.48 9.30
CA GLN A 183 -1.35 8.23 9.35
C GLN A 183 -0.64 8.09 10.69
N THR A 184 -1.40 8.21 11.79
CA THR A 184 -0.86 8.04 13.16
C THR A 184 -0.22 6.66 13.33
N ALA A 185 -0.87 5.61 12.83
CA ALA A 185 -0.34 4.25 12.91
C ALA A 185 0.96 4.08 12.07
N TYR A 186 1.03 4.67 10.89
CA TYR A 186 2.26 4.67 10.07
C TYR A 186 3.40 5.45 10.73
N ASP A 187 3.12 6.60 11.34
CA ASP A 187 4.12 7.37 12.08
C ASP A 187 4.67 6.57 13.29
N GLN A 188 3.80 5.86 14.00
CA GLN A 188 4.19 4.98 15.09
C GLN A 188 4.98 3.75 14.60
N LEU A 189 4.65 3.20 13.42
CA LEU A 189 5.42 2.14 12.81
C LEU A 189 6.85 2.59 12.52
N ILE A 190 7.03 3.75 11.91
CA ILE A 190 8.36 4.34 11.69
C ILE A 190 9.07 4.60 13.02
N ALA A 191 8.36 5.11 14.02
CA ALA A 191 8.93 5.35 15.35
C ALA A 191 9.46 4.06 15.98
N ARG A 192 8.75 2.95 15.82
CA ARG A 192 9.05 1.62 16.40
C ARG A 192 10.18 0.89 15.68
N VAL A 193 10.15 0.88 14.33
CA VAL A 193 11.13 0.13 13.52
C VAL A 193 12.46 0.87 13.45
N GLY A 194 12.45 2.20 13.51
CA GLY A 194 13.63 3.05 13.43
C GLY A 194 13.86 3.60 12.01
N PRO A 195 15.05 4.00 11.63
CA PRO A 195 15.32 4.50 10.30
C PRO A 195 15.02 3.44 9.23
N ALA A 196 14.20 3.79 8.23
CA ALA A 196 13.71 2.87 7.23
C ALA A 196 13.56 3.52 5.84
N VAL A 197 13.56 2.70 4.80
CA VAL A 197 13.06 3.04 3.46
C VAL A 197 11.58 2.71 3.43
N VAL A 198 10.75 3.62 2.93
CA VAL A 198 9.30 3.42 2.81
C VAL A 198 8.93 3.27 1.35
N MET A 199 8.35 2.13 0.99
CA MET A 199 7.74 1.85 -0.31
C MET A 199 6.23 1.81 -0.14
N ALA A 200 5.52 2.65 -0.87
CA ALA A 200 4.08 2.83 -0.72
C ALA A 200 3.37 2.79 -2.07
N HIS A 201 2.30 2.01 -2.15
CA HIS A 201 1.49 1.89 -3.34
C HIS A 201 0.22 2.75 -3.26
N SER A 202 -0.11 3.43 -4.35
CA SER A 202 -1.42 4.11 -4.53
C SER A 202 -1.76 5.07 -3.39
N GLN A 203 -2.88 4.84 -2.66
CA GLN A 203 -3.31 5.66 -1.52
C GLN A 203 -2.21 5.82 -0.46
N ALA A 204 -1.43 4.78 -0.21
CA ALA A 204 -0.38 4.85 0.79
C ALA A 204 0.75 5.81 0.42
N GLY A 205 0.86 6.25 -0.82
CA GLY A 205 1.79 7.30 -1.23
C GLY A 205 1.61 8.55 -0.39
N ASN A 206 0.38 9.05 -0.25
CA ASN A 206 0.11 10.23 0.57
C ASN A 206 0.58 10.07 2.02
N PHE A 207 0.36 8.89 2.62
CA PHE A 207 0.83 8.61 3.98
C PHE A 207 2.36 8.55 4.06
N ALA A 208 3.03 8.01 3.05
CA ALA A 208 4.49 7.90 3.05
C ALA A 208 5.18 9.27 2.91
N PHE A 209 4.71 10.11 2.00
CA PHE A 209 5.21 11.48 1.86
C PHE A 209 4.95 12.31 3.12
N THR A 210 3.76 12.15 3.74
CA THR A 210 3.44 12.82 5.01
C THR A 210 4.31 12.32 6.16
N ALA A 211 4.53 11.01 6.28
CA ALA A 211 5.38 10.43 7.32
C ALA A 211 6.84 10.87 7.22
N ALA A 212 7.35 11.11 6.00
CA ALA A 212 8.68 11.69 5.81
C ALA A 212 8.76 13.12 6.39
N LEU A 213 7.71 13.94 6.19
CA LEU A 213 7.61 15.28 6.79
C LEU A 213 7.52 15.23 8.32
N HIS A 214 6.84 14.24 8.88
CA HIS A 214 6.69 14.07 10.34
C HIS A 214 7.97 13.57 11.00
N ALA A 215 8.70 12.65 10.36
CA ALA A 215 9.90 12.01 10.91
C ALA A 215 11.10 12.02 9.95
N PRO A 216 11.60 13.21 9.51
CA PRO A 216 12.64 13.31 8.49
C PRO A 216 13.98 12.67 8.91
N ASN A 217 14.23 12.53 10.19
CA ASN A 217 15.40 11.86 10.73
C ASN A 217 15.29 10.32 10.77
N LYS A 218 14.10 9.76 10.50
CA LYS A 218 13.83 8.31 10.50
C LYS A 218 13.49 7.75 9.14
N VAL A 219 12.96 8.55 8.21
CA VAL A 219 12.74 8.13 6.83
C VAL A 219 14.00 8.35 6.02
N ARG A 220 14.53 7.32 5.37
CA ARG A 220 15.77 7.35 4.60
C ARG A 220 15.57 7.45 3.11
N ALA A 221 14.43 7.03 2.63
CA ALA A 221 13.92 7.25 1.27
C ALA A 221 12.41 7.01 1.23
N VAL A 222 11.74 7.65 0.29
CA VAL A 222 10.33 7.41 -0.04
C VAL A 222 10.24 6.91 -1.47
N ILE A 223 9.55 5.79 -1.67
CA ILE A 223 9.30 5.17 -2.97
C ILE A 223 7.79 5.09 -3.17
N GLY A 224 7.24 5.96 -4.00
CA GLY A 224 5.84 5.95 -4.39
C GLY A 224 5.64 5.11 -5.65
N VAL A 225 5.01 3.95 -5.51
CA VAL A 225 4.62 3.11 -6.63
C VAL A 225 3.19 3.48 -7.02
N GLU A 226 3.02 4.12 -8.18
CA GLU A 226 1.70 4.55 -8.65
C GLU A 226 0.93 5.39 -7.61
N PRO A 227 1.54 6.39 -6.96
CA PRO A 227 0.92 7.08 -5.83
C PRO A 227 -0.31 7.87 -6.27
N SER A 228 -1.38 7.86 -5.48
CA SER A 228 -2.60 8.61 -5.77
C SER A 228 -2.69 9.97 -5.06
N GLY A 229 -1.63 10.39 -4.40
CA GLY A 229 -1.56 11.69 -3.75
C GLY A 229 -0.26 11.93 -3.00
N THR A 230 -0.04 13.20 -2.69
CA THR A 230 0.99 13.74 -1.81
C THR A 230 0.36 14.82 -0.94
N PRO A 231 1.01 15.27 0.14
CA PRO A 231 0.64 16.53 0.79
C PRO A 231 0.63 17.68 -0.23
N THR A 232 -0.25 18.66 -0.03
CA THR A 232 -0.29 19.87 -0.84
C THR A 232 0.95 20.72 -0.53
N PRO A 233 1.81 21.07 -1.51
CA PRO A 233 3.07 21.75 -1.25
C PRO A 233 2.92 23.07 -0.47
N ASP A 234 1.86 23.82 -0.73
CA ASP A 234 1.60 25.12 -0.07
C ASP A 234 1.12 24.95 1.40
N GLU A 235 0.74 23.74 1.82
CA GLU A 235 0.24 23.43 3.16
C GLU A 235 1.32 22.82 4.06
N VAL A 236 2.50 22.48 3.50
CA VAL A 236 3.56 21.79 4.23
C VAL A 236 4.93 22.40 3.96
N ASP A 237 5.85 22.26 4.92
CA ASP A 237 7.23 22.68 4.75
C ASP A 237 8.08 21.57 4.10
N VAL A 238 8.16 21.56 2.79
CA VAL A 238 8.91 20.58 2.00
C VAL A 238 10.44 20.66 2.24
N THR A 239 10.96 21.77 2.81
CA THR A 239 12.39 21.90 3.13
C THR A 239 12.85 20.87 4.16
N ARG A 240 11.93 20.38 5.00
CA ARG A 240 12.19 19.34 6.01
C ARG A 240 12.64 18.00 5.43
N VAL A 241 12.29 17.74 4.18
CA VAL A 241 12.56 16.44 3.51
C VAL A 241 13.50 16.59 2.30
N ARG A 242 14.12 17.75 2.10
CA ARG A 242 15.01 18.01 0.97
C ARG A 242 16.22 17.05 0.88
N ASP A 243 16.68 16.55 2.01
CA ASP A 243 17.82 15.63 2.10
C ASP A 243 17.40 14.15 2.02
N ILE A 244 16.10 13.87 1.88
CA ILE A 244 15.55 12.52 1.73
C ILE A 244 15.35 12.26 0.23
N PRO A 245 15.96 11.22 -0.36
CA PRO A 245 15.68 10.86 -1.76
C PRO A 245 14.25 10.34 -1.91
N HIS A 246 13.56 10.84 -2.93
CA HIS A 246 12.21 10.42 -3.30
C HIS A 246 12.24 9.80 -4.68
N LEU A 247 11.51 8.69 -4.86
CA LEU A 247 11.25 8.04 -6.14
C LEU A 247 9.76 7.94 -6.35
N VAL A 248 9.32 8.19 -7.57
CA VAL A 248 7.96 7.85 -8.03
C VAL A 248 8.05 6.97 -9.26
N LEU A 249 7.27 5.89 -9.29
CA LEU A 249 7.16 4.99 -10.43
C LEU A 249 5.75 5.10 -11.02
N TRP A 250 5.68 5.26 -12.34
CA TRP A 250 4.45 5.26 -13.13
C TRP A 250 4.45 4.13 -14.16
N GLY A 251 3.33 3.38 -14.21
CA GLY A 251 3.02 2.42 -15.27
C GLY A 251 2.44 3.08 -16.51
N ASP A 252 1.77 2.29 -17.33
CA ASP A 252 1.17 2.72 -18.59
C ASP A 252 -0.31 3.15 -18.41
N TYR A 253 -0.92 3.64 -19.49
CA TYR A 253 -2.34 4.03 -19.59
C TYR A 253 -2.79 5.12 -18.62
N VAL A 254 -1.85 5.90 -18.04
CA VAL A 254 -2.17 7.01 -17.13
C VAL A 254 -3.05 8.04 -17.84
N ASP A 255 -2.75 8.34 -19.11
CA ASP A 255 -3.47 9.33 -19.91
C ASP A 255 -4.88 8.86 -20.34
N ALA A 256 -5.18 7.58 -20.21
CA ALA A 256 -6.51 7.05 -20.49
C ALA A 256 -7.57 7.44 -19.43
N SER A 257 -7.14 8.04 -18.30
CA SER A 257 -8.05 8.36 -17.20
C SER A 257 -7.77 9.76 -16.61
N PRO A 258 -8.76 10.69 -16.64
CA PRO A 258 -8.64 12.00 -16.00
C PRO A 258 -8.28 11.93 -14.50
N ARG A 259 -8.69 10.84 -13.83
CA ARG A 259 -8.32 10.60 -12.43
C ARG A 259 -6.82 10.40 -12.28
N TRP A 260 -6.21 9.57 -13.13
CA TRP A 260 -4.78 9.26 -13.05
C TRP A 260 -3.91 10.42 -13.49
N THR A 261 -4.30 11.15 -14.55
CA THR A 261 -3.60 12.38 -14.93
C THR A 261 -3.66 13.44 -13.83
N GLY A 262 -4.79 13.53 -13.11
CA GLY A 262 -4.93 14.42 -11.97
C GLY A 262 -4.03 14.04 -10.79
N TYR A 263 -3.86 12.73 -10.50
CA TYR A 263 -2.92 12.29 -9.47
C TYR A 263 -1.47 12.58 -9.89
N LYS A 264 -1.10 12.28 -11.14
CA LYS A 264 0.23 12.56 -11.66
C LYS A 264 0.57 14.05 -11.54
N ALA A 265 -0.34 14.94 -11.92
CA ALA A 265 -0.13 16.37 -11.82
C ALA A 265 0.13 16.85 -10.38
N ARG A 266 -0.54 16.27 -9.37
CA ARG A 266 -0.28 16.59 -7.95
C ARG A 266 1.11 16.14 -7.51
N ILE A 267 1.53 14.95 -7.93
CA ILE A 267 2.86 14.42 -7.64
C ILE A 267 3.94 15.28 -8.29
N ASP A 268 3.72 15.69 -9.54
CA ASP A 268 4.64 16.55 -10.27
C ASP A 268 4.79 17.92 -9.56
N ALA A 269 3.68 18.53 -9.11
CA ALA A 269 3.69 19.78 -8.35
C ALA A 269 4.46 19.65 -7.01
N TYR A 270 4.29 18.53 -6.29
CA TYR A 270 5.08 18.25 -5.09
C TYR A 270 6.57 18.10 -5.41
N GLY A 271 6.90 17.39 -6.49
CA GLY A 271 8.27 17.22 -6.96
C GLY A 271 8.92 18.56 -7.36
N ASP A 272 8.16 19.47 -8.00
CA ASP A 272 8.65 20.81 -8.35
C ASP A 272 8.95 21.64 -7.10
N ALA A 273 8.05 21.63 -6.12
CA ALA A 273 8.26 22.30 -4.84
C ALA A 273 9.47 21.74 -4.09
N LEU A 274 9.63 20.41 -4.06
CA LEU A 274 10.77 19.75 -3.43
C LEU A 274 12.10 20.13 -4.13
N ARG A 275 12.13 20.14 -5.46
CA ARG A 275 13.31 20.57 -6.23
C ARG A 275 13.64 22.07 -6.00
N ALA A 276 12.62 22.91 -5.93
CA ALA A 276 12.79 24.33 -5.59
C ALA A 276 13.38 24.53 -4.18
N ALA A 277 13.10 23.61 -3.26
CA ALA A 277 13.65 23.58 -1.90
C ALA A 277 15.08 22.96 -1.83
N GLY A 278 15.64 22.54 -2.96
CA GLY A 278 16.97 21.93 -3.07
C GLY A 278 16.99 20.42 -2.85
N GLY A 279 15.82 19.76 -2.81
CA GLY A 279 15.68 18.32 -2.72
C GLY A 279 15.58 17.63 -4.08
N SER A 280 15.28 16.32 -4.09
CA SER A 280 15.12 15.52 -5.30
C SER A 280 13.90 14.62 -5.24
N LEU A 281 13.18 14.58 -6.36
CA LEU A 281 12.18 13.54 -6.65
C LEU A 281 12.53 12.97 -8.03
N ASP A 282 12.98 11.73 -8.05
CA ASP A 282 13.27 11.00 -9.27
C ASP A 282 11.98 10.33 -9.78
N VAL A 283 11.86 10.21 -11.09
CA VAL A 283 10.70 9.58 -11.72
C VAL A 283 11.15 8.43 -12.63
N ILE A 284 10.57 7.26 -12.39
CA ILE A 284 10.59 6.13 -13.31
C ILE A 284 9.24 6.08 -14.01
N ASP A 285 9.16 6.72 -15.16
CA ASP A 285 8.02 6.63 -16.07
C ASP A 285 8.31 5.48 -17.04
N LEU A 286 7.61 4.35 -16.86
CA LEU A 286 7.93 3.11 -17.60
C LEU A 286 7.76 3.28 -19.12
N PRO A 287 6.67 3.89 -19.63
CA PRO A 287 6.52 4.11 -21.06
C PRO A 287 7.66 4.94 -21.66
N SER A 288 8.13 5.98 -20.99
CA SER A 288 9.25 6.79 -21.49
C SER A 288 10.60 6.06 -21.53
N ARG A 289 10.67 4.90 -20.85
CA ARG A 289 11.82 3.98 -20.91
C ARG A 289 11.62 2.83 -21.92
N GLY A 290 10.53 2.85 -22.70
CA GLY A 290 10.18 1.79 -23.63
C GLY A 290 9.59 0.53 -22.98
N ILE A 291 9.19 0.61 -21.70
CA ILE A 291 8.53 -0.46 -20.95
C ILE A 291 7.03 -0.15 -20.93
N HIS A 292 6.26 -0.89 -21.72
CA HIS A 292 4.85 -0.63 -21.94
C HIS A 292 3.96 -1.72 -21.34
N GLY A 293 2.69 -1.38 -21.15
CA GLY A 293 1.63 -2.31 -20.75
C GLY A 293 1.47 -2.49 -19.26
N ASN A 294 2.23 -1.79 -18.41
CA ASN A 294 2.12 -1.95 -16.97
C ASN A 294 0.85 -1.30 -16.41
N SER A 295 0.14 -2.07 -15.60
CA SER A 295 -1.09 -1.68 -14.94
C SER A 295 -0.84 -0.75 -13.74
N HIS A 296 -1.90 -0.47 -12.96
CA HIS A 296 -1.77 0.19 -11.66
C HIS A 296 -1.05 -0.68 -10.60
N PHE A 297 -0.83 -1.96 -10.89
CA PHE A 297 -0.15 -2.90 -9.99
C PHE A 297 1.13 -3.46 -10.62
N PRO A 298 2.17 -2.65 -10.85
CA PRO A 298 3.41 -3.12 -11.48
C PRO A 298 4.08 -4.25 -10.71
N MET A 299 3.78 -4.40 -9.41
CA MET A 299 4.22 -5.52 -8.60
C MET A 299 3.52 -6.84 -8.92
N MET A 300 2.44 -6.82 -9.68
CA MET A 300 1.66 -8.00 -10.08
C MET A 300 1.75 -8.30 -11.57
N ASP A 301 2.24 -7.34 -12.38
CA ASP A 301 2.40 -7.48 -13.82
C ASP A 301 3.42 -8.58 -14.17
N ASP A 302 3.39 -9.10 -15.39
CA ASP A 302 4.23 -10.23 -15.83
C ASP A 302 5.74 -9.93 -15.82
N ASN A 303 6.10 -8.63 -15.89
CA ASN A 303 7.47 -8.12 -15.76
C ASN A 303 7.78 -7.54 -14.37
N SER A 304 7.04 -7.93 -13.32
CA SER A 304 7.19 -7.38 -11.97
C SER A 304 8.63 -7.46 -11.43
N ASP A 305 9.37 -8.50 -11.78
CA ASP A 305 10.78 -8.68 -11.38
C ASP A 305 11.69 -7.62 -12.02
N GLU A 306 11.46 -7.27 -13.31
CA GLU A 306 12.18 -6.20 -14.00
C GLU A 306 11.94 -4.85 -13.30
N ILE A 307 10.68 -4.56 -12.95
CA ILE A 307 10.34 -3.32 -12.28
C ILE A 307 10.92 -3.26 -10.86
N ALA A 308 10.89 -4.38 -10.12
CA ALA A 308 11.56 -4.47 -8.82
C ALA A 308 13.06 -4.20 -8.94
N ALA A 309 13.72 -4.70 -9.99
CA ALA A 309 15.14 -4.46 -10.24
C ALA A 309 15.44 -2.96 -10.53
N LEU A 310 14.56 -2.25 -11.25
CA LEU A 310 14.73 -0.80 -11.46
C LEU A 310 14.68 -0.03 -10.14
N ILE A 311 13.75 -0.38 -9.25
CA ILE A 311 13.66 0.23 -7.92
C ILE A 311 14.89 -0.14 -7.09
N GLN A 312 15.35 -1.39 -7.11
CA GLN A 312 16.53 -1.84 -6.39
C GLN A 312 17.80 -1.10 -6.85
N ASN A 313 17.98 -0.93 -8.15
CA ASN A 313 19.10 -0.17 -8.71
C ASN A 313 19.09 1.29 -8.20
N TRP A 314 17.91 1.91 -8.16
CA TRP A 314 17.78 3.25 -7.58
C TRP A 314 18.16 3.30 -6.09
N ILE A 315 17.76 2.29 -5.30
CA ILE A 315 18.12 2.17 -3.88
C ILE A 315 19.67 2.09 -3.73
N GLU A 316 20.32 1.31 -4.60
CA GLU A 316 21.79 1.17 -4.63
C GLU A 316 22.47 2.48 -5.02
N GLU A 317 21.98 3.18 -6.06
CA GLU A 317 22.48 4.49 -6.50
C GLU A 317 22.39 5.56 -5.40
N LYS A 318 21.36 5.48 -4.53
CA LYS A 318 21.22 6.38 -3.38
C LYS A 318 22.09 5.99 -2.17
N GLY A 319 22.91 4.94 -2.28
CA GLY A 319 23.83 4.51 -1.22
C GLY A 319 23.12 3.91 0.00
N LEU A 320 21.94 3.33 -0.20
CA LEU A 320 21.12 2.74 0.87
C LEU A 320 21.46 1.25 1.12
N MET A 321 22.40 0.68 0.34
CA MET A 321 22.96 -0.65 0.56
C MET A 321 24.30 -0.57 1.29
N THR A 322 24.74 -1.70 1.91
CA THR A 322 26.05 -1.83 2.60
C THR A 322 27.14 -2.27 1.65
#